data_241c33da7ac540a01a0f2b0acf650b13
#
_entry.id   241c33da7ac540a01a0f2b0acf650b13
#
_cell.length_a   1.000
_cell.length_b   1.000
_cell.length_c   1.000
_cell.angle_alpha   90.00
_cell.angle_beta   90.00
_cell.angle_gamma   90.00
#
_symmetry.space_group_name_H-M   'P 1'
#
loop_
_entity.id
_entity.type
_entity.pdbx_description
1 polymer ?
#
loop_
_entity_poly.entity_id
_entity_poly.type
_entity_poly.pdbx_seq_one_letter_code
_entity_poly.pdbx_strand_id
1 'polypeptide(L)'
;LRKPQLELAEAQLLAAMADLNTARDRLERTIIRAPYNSLIRAKHSELGQFVGAGSRLIDVFSVDQAEVRLPIPQSKLDYLELPGVEGYTEEHVIDLYTDVAGQIKHWKAMLHRTEGVFDDRSRVLYTVARIEDPYALSSPGAEPLRLGTFVNADIEGREFSSIVVLPRHILRAGNSLWIVDDSNILRNRQVSVLRTDGDEIFVSAGLAEGEQVSLT
;
A
#
# COMPACT_ATOMS: atom_id res chain seq x y z
N LEU A 1 -37.63 34.20 -49.07
CA LEU A 1 -37.67 32.93 -49.82
C LEU A 1 -36.34 32.12 -49.81
N ARG A 2 -35.22 32.69 -49.34
CA ARG A 2 -33.93 31.98 -49.32
C ARG A 2 -33.55 31.38 -47.93
N LYS A 3 -34.19 31.83 -46.82
CA LYS A 3 -33.84 31.32 -45.46
C LYS A 3 -34.08 29.82 -45.28
N PRO A 4 -35.23 29.27 -45.69
CA PRO A 4 -35.46 27.80 -45.49
C PRO A 4 -34.49 26.92 -46.28
N GLN A 5 -34.03 27.39 -47.43
CA GLN A 5 -33.05 26.66 -48.23
C GLN A 5 -31.63 26.65 -47.59
N LEU A 6 -31.27 27.79 -46.96
CA LEU A 6 -30.02 27.87 -46.22
C LEU A 6 -30.03 26.96 -44.98
N GLU A 7 -31.11 27.07 -44.19
CA GLU A 7 -31.32 26.20 -43.00
C GLU A 7 -31.29 24.72 -43.33
N LEU A 8 -31.88 24.33 -44.48
CA LEU A 8 -31.85 22.97 -44.95
C LEU A 8 -30.43 22.52 -45.37
N ALA A 9 -29.70 23.42 -46.05
CA ALA A 9 -28.31 23.12 -46.44
C ALA A 9 -27.37 23.00 -45.22
N GLU A 10 -27.54 23.87 -44.23
CA GLU A 10 -26.81 23.82 -42.96
C GLU A 10 -27.12 22.51 -42.19
N ALA A 11 -28.37 22.11 -42.11
CA ALA A 11 -28.76 20.85 -41.50
C ALA A 11 -28.16 19.64 -42.20
N GLN A 12 -28.15 19.66 -43.55
CA GLN A 12 -27.50 18.60 -44.35
C GLN A 12 -26.02 18.54 -44.14
N LEU A 13 -25.35 19.68 -44.04
CA LEU A 13 -23.91 19.76 -43.75
C LEU A 13 -23.61 19.16 -42.35
N LEU A 14 -24.37 19.55 -41.35
CA LEU A 14 -24.24 19.00 -40.00
C LEU A 14 -24.44 17.49 -39.95
N ALA A 15 -25.47 16.98 -40.63
CA ALA A 15 -25.71 15.55 -40.74
C ALA A 15 -24.54 14.82 -41.42
N ALA A 16 -24.04 15.34 -42.55
CA ALA A 16 -22.90 14.73 -43.22
C ALA A 16 -21.61 14.76 -42.39
N MET A 17 -21.40 15.81 -41.59
CA MET A 17 -20.28 15.88 -40.63
C MET A 17 -20.42 14.85 -39.53
N ALA A 18 -21.64 14.65 -38.99
CA ALA A 18 -21.89 13.63 -37.98
C ALA A 18 -21.66 12.22 -38.51
N ASP A 19 -22.09 11.94 -39.75
CA ASP A 19 -21.84 10.66 -40.40
C ASP A 19 -20.35 10.41 -40.63
N LEU A 20 -19.62 11.43 -41.06
CA LEU A 20 -18.18 11.36 -41.24
C LEU A 20 -17.45 11.07 -39.92
N ASN A 21 -17.83 11.73 -38.85
CA ASN A 21 -17.24 11.49 -37.51
C ASN A 21 -17.56 10.07 -37.05
N THR A 22 -18.77 9.61 -37.22
CA THR A 22 -19.16 8.24 -36.90
C THR A 22 -18.34 7.21 -37.68
N ALA A 23 -18.11 7.46 -38.96
CA ALA A 23 -17.30 6.57 -39.79
C ALA A 23 -15.83 6.57 -39.36
N ARG A 24 -15.29 7.73 -38.98
CA ARG A 24 -13.92 7.85 -38.43
C ARG A 24 -13.77 7.09 -37.12
N ASP A 25 -14.69 7.27 -36.20
CA ASP A 25 -14.72 6.56 -34.92
C ASP A 25 -14.75 5.03 -35.11
N ARG A 26 -15.56 4.56 -36.05
CA ARG A 26 -15.60 3.14 -36.39
C ARG A 26 -14.27 2.63 -36.94
N LEU A 27 -13.61 3.42 -37.79
CA LEU A 27 -12.29 3.08 -38.33
C LEU A 27 -11.22 3.08 -37.21
N GLU A 28 -11.21 4.09 -36.35
CA GLU A 28 -10.28 4.16 -35.22
C GLU A 28 -10.41 2.97 -34.28
N ARG A 29 -11.63 2.52 -33.99
CA ARG A 29 -11.91 1.33 -33.16
C ARG A 29 -11.42 0.02 -33.78
N THR A 30 -11.04 -0.01 -35.06
CA THR A 30 -10.41 -1.20 -35.66
C THR A 30 -8.93 -1.36 -35.25
N ILE A 31 -8.32 -0.31 -34.70
CA ILE A 31 -6.94 -0.31 -34.22
C ILE A 31 -6.95 -0.23 -32.70
N ILE A 32 -6.66 -1.35 -32.06
CA ILE A 32 -6.61 -1.42 -30.60
C ILE A 32 -5.18 -1.22 -30.12
N ARG A 33 -4.96 -0.21 -29.29
CA ARG A 33 -3.65 0.12 -28.72
C ARG A 33 -3.67 -0.10 -27.23
N ALA A 34 -2.52 -0.52 -26.68
CA ALA A 34 -2.33 -0.53 -25.22
C ALA A 34 -2.37 0.91 -24.67
N PRO A 35 -3.15 1.19 -23.62
CA PRO A 35 -3.29 2.54 -23.07
C PRO A 35 -2.07 2.99 -22.24
N TYR A 36 -1.18 2.07 -21.89
CA TYR A 36 0.03 2.28 -21.08
C TYR A 36 1.08 1.22 -21.44
N ASN A 37 2.32 1.41 -20.98
CA ASN A 37 3.38 0.41 -21.08
C ASN A 37 2.96 -0.85 -20.35
N SER A 38 2.91 -1.96 -21.07
CA SER A 38 2.28 -3.17 -20.54
C SER A 38 2.93 -4.45 -21.04
N LEU A 39 2.79 -5.50 -20.24
CA LEU A 39 3.03 -6.87 -20.66
C LEU A 39 1.71 -7.61 -20.88
N ILE A 40 1.69 -8.51 -21.84
CA ILE A 40 0.55 -9.37 -22.12
C ILE A 40 0.57 -10.53 -21.16
N ARG A 41 -0.50 -10.67 -20.37
CA ARG A 41 -0.70 -11.81 -19.48
C ARG A 41 -1.34 -12.99 -20.18
N ALA A 42 -2.36 -12.72 -20.99
CA ALA A 42 -3.10 -13.75 -21.71
C ALA A 42 -3.66 -13.22 -23.02
N LYS A 43 -3.69 -14.08 -24.03
CA LYS A 43 -4.34 -13.83 -25.32
C LYS A 43 -5.61 -14.68 -25.39
N HIS A 44 -6.74 -14.06 -25.73
CA HIS A 44 -8.07 -14.68 -25.78
C HIS A 44 -8.62 -14.80 -27.19
N SER A 45 -7.94 -14.24 -28.17
CA SER A 45 -8.36 -14.30 -29.59
C SER A 45 -7.19 -14.69 -30.47
N GLU A 46 -7.47 -15.43 -31.53
CA GLU A 46 -6.48 -15.88 -32.49
C GLU A 46 -6.57 -15.10 -33.81
N LEU A 47 -5.47 -15.11 -34.58
CA LEU A 47 -5.45 -14.50 -35.91
C LEU A 47 -6.46 -15.21 -36.82
N GLY A 48 -7.29 -14.41 -37.51
CA GLY A 48 -8.36 -14.92 -38.36
C GLY A 48 -9.69 -15.24 -37.64
N GLN A 49 -9.73 -15.10 -36.31
CA GLN A 49 -10.95 -15.26 -35.54
C GLN A 49 -11.84 -14.03 -35.69
N PHE A 50 -13.16 -14.26 -35.88
CA PHE A 50 -14.13 -13.18 -35.83
C PHE A 50 -14.29 -12.67 -34.38
N VAL A 51 -14.20 -11.36 -34.19
CA VAL A 51 -14.40 -10.70 -32.90
C VAL A 51 -15.46 -9.61 -33.04
N GLY A 52 -16.39 -9.59 -32.09
CA GLY A 52 -17.45 -8.59 -32.02
C GLY A 52 -17.18 -7.51 -30.98
N ALA A 53 -18.05 -6.52 -30.91
CA ALA A 53 -18.00 -5.51 -29.85
C ALA A 53 -18.15 -6.20 -28.47
N GLY A 54 -17.25 -5.86 -27.53
CA GLY A 54 -17.20 -6.47 -26.20
C GLY A 54 -16.41 -7.78 -26.10
N SER A 55 -15.87 -8.30 -27.20
CA SER A 55 -15.00 -9.47 -27.14
C SER A 55 -13.71 -9.19 -26.39
N ARG A 56 -13.35 -10.07 -25.45
CA ARG A 56 -12.06 -10.01 -24.75
C ARG A 56 -10.96 -10.51 -25.67
N LEU A 57 -9.97 -9.65 -25.94
CA LEU A 57 -8.91 -9.96 -26.89
C LEU A 57 -7.62 -10.38 -26.19
N ILE A 58 -7.17 -9.55 -25.26
CA ILE A 58 -5.93 -9.74 -24.50
C ILE A 58 -6.12 -9.21 -23.07
N ASP A 59 -5.39 -9.80 -22.15
CA ASP A 59 -5.19 -9.25 -20.81
C ASP A 59 -3.79 -8.65 -20.74
N VAL A 60 -3.74 -7.40 -20.35
CA VAL A 60 -2.49 -6.67 -20.14
C VAL A 60 -2.42 -6.15 -18.72
N PHE A 61 -1.21 -5.95 -18.22
CA PHE A 61 -0.97 -5.28 -16.95
C PHE A 61 0.18 -4.28 -17.11
N SER A 62 0.14 -3.21 -16.31
CA SER A 62 1.17 -2.16 -16.33
C SER A 62 2.51 -2.70 -15.86
N VAL A 63 3.58 -2.19 -16.45
CA VAL A 63 4.96 -2.44 -16.04
C VAL A 63 5.62 -1.21 -15.43
N ASP A 64 4.97 -0.06 -15.52
CA ASP A 64 5.52 1.20 -15.00
C ASP A 64 5.47 1.23 -13.47
N GLN A 65 4.37 0.70 -12.89
CA GLN A 65 4.14 0.71 -11.45
C GLN A 65 3.42 -0.56 -11.01
N ALA A 66 3.70 -1.00 -9.79
CA ALA A 66 2.94 -2.03 -9.09
C ALA A 66 2.53 -1.55 -7.70
N GLU A 67 1.40 -2.04 -7.22
CA GLU A 67 0.92 -1.80 -5.86
C GLU A 67 0.99 -3.09 -5.04
N VAL A 68 1.48 -2.95 -3.82
CA VAL A 68 1.56 -4.02 -2.83
C VAL A 68 0.64 -3.65 -1.67
N ARG A 69 -0.36 -4.51 -1.39
CA ARG A 69 -1.25 -4.34 -0.24
C ARG A 69 -0.65 -5.00 0.98
N LEU A 70 -0.38 -4.21 2.00
CA LEU A 70 0.25 -4.61 3.25
C LEU A 70 -0.80 -4.64 4.36
N PRO A 71 -1.10 -5.81 4.94
CA PRO A 71 -2.07 -5.93 6.02
C PRO A 71 -1.44 -5.47 7.35
N ILE A 72 -1.98 -4.41 7.95
CA ILE A 72 -1.56 -3.87 9.23
C ILE A 72 -2.58 -4.25 10.30
N PRO A 73 -2.25 -5.11 11.27
CA PRO A 73 -3.13 -5.43 12.38
C PRO A 73 -3.45 -4.18 13.21
N GLN A 74 -4.69 -4.08 13.70
CA GLN A 74 -5.13 -2.94 14.51
C GLN A 74 -4.20 -2.67 15.71
N SER A 75 -3.66 -3.72 16.33
CA SER A 75 -2.73 -3.61 17.46
C SER A 75 -1.38 -2.98 17.13
N LYS A 76 -1.06 -2.80 15.86
CA LYS A 76 0.19 -2.20 15.39
C LYS A 76 0.03 -0.74 14.95
N LEU A 77 -1.19 -0.24 14.80
CA LEU A 77 -1.45 1.10 14.25
C LEU A 77 -0.86 2.23 15.10
N ASP A 78 -0.88 2.08 16.43
CA ASP A 78 -0.35 3.10 17.34
C ASP A 78 1.17 3.27 17.24
N TYR A 79 1.86 2.29 16.66
CA TYR A 79 3.32 2.28 16.52
C TYR A 79 3.79 2.78 15.15
N LEU A 80 2.88 2.95 14.20
CA LEU A 80 3.20 3.29 12.82
C LEU A 80 2.71 4.70 12.47
N GLU A 81 3.47 5.38 11.64
CA GLU A 81 3.01 6.56 10.92
C GLU A 81 2.57 6.09 9.54
N LEU A 82 1.25 6.03 9.33
CA LEU A 82 0.68 5.56 8.08
C LEU A 82 0.08 6.71 7.28
N PRO A 83 0.13 6.65 5.94
CA PRO A 83 -0.53 7.65 5.11
C PRO A 83 -2.04 7.64 5.35
N GLY A 84 -2.66 8.80 5.19
CA GLY A 84 -4.11 8.91 5.16
C GLY A 84 -4.73 8.26 3.91
N VAL A 85 -6.05 8.33 3.80
CA VAL A 85 -6.79 7.82 2.63
C VAL A 85 -6.44 8.61 1.36
N GLU A 86 -6.12 9.88 1.49
CA GLU A 86 -5.75 10.77 0.39
C GLU A 86 -4.28 10.65 -0.04
N GLY A 87 -3.49 9.87 0.70
CA GLY A 87 -2.06 9.67 0.46
C GLY A 87 -1.15 10.51 1.34
N TYR A 88 0.15 10.31 1.20
CA TYR A 88 1.18 11.08 1.87
C TYR A 88 1.56 12.33 1.09
N THR A 89 1.92 13.37 1.86
CA THR A 89 2.64 14.55 1.36
C THR A 89 4.16 14.34 1.40
N GLU A 90 4.66 13.40 2.20
CA GLU A 90 6.07 13.07 2.36
C GLU A 90 6.36 11.65 1.89
N GLU A 91 7.57 11.42 1.36
CA GLU A 91 7.99 10.12 0.84
C GLU A 91 8.41 9.18 1.98
N HIS A 92 7.57 8.21 2.32
CA HIS A 92 7.92 7.14 3.24
C HIS A 92 8.39 5.90 2.46
N VAL A 93 9.69 5.75 2.35
CA VAL A 93 10.32 4.61 1.69
C VAL A 93 10.33 3.42 2.64
N ILE A 94 9.87 2.28 2.16
CA ILE A 94 9.89 1.00 2.87
C ILE A 94 10.71 -0.03 2.11
N ASP A 95 11.18 -1.04 2.83
CA ASP A 95 11.88 -2.18 2.24
C ASP A 95 10.92 -3.36 2.09
N LEU A 96 10.75 -3.81 0.85
CA LEU A 96 10.03 -5.03 0.53
C LEU A 96 11.05 -6.14 0.31
N TYR A 97 10.80 -7.33 0.86
CA TYR A 97 11.71 -8.45 0.68
C TYR A 97 10.98 -9.79 0.61
N THR A 98 11.59 -10.73 -0.07
CA THR A 98 11.17 -12.13 -0.05
C THR A 98 12.34 -13.06 -0.34
N ASP A 99 12.18 -14.32 0.02
CA ASP A 99 13.13 -15.36 -0.34
C ASP A 99 12.82 -15.88 -1.74
N VAL A 100 13.80 -15.75 -2.63
CA VAL A 100 13.74 -16.32 -3.98
C VAL A 100 14.86 -17.35 -4.11
N ALA A 101 14.49 -18.63 -4.08
CA ALA A 101 15.42 -19.76 -4.22
C ALA A 101 16.59 -19.76 -3.20
N GLY A 102 16.31 -19.39 -1.94
CA GLY A 102 17.30 -19.36 -0.85
C GLY A 102 18.12 -18.06 -0.80
N GLN A 103 17.75 -17.04 -1.58
CA GLN A 103 18.32 -15.70 -1.54
C GLN A 103 17.28 -14.67 -1.21
N ILE A 104 17.52 -13.86 -0.19
CA ILE A 104 16.65 -12.74 0.15
C ILE A 104 16.88 -11.63 -0.88
N LYS A 105 15.80 -11.25 -1.55
CA LYS A 105 15.77 -10.15 -2.52
C LYS A 105 15.02 -8.98 -1.92
N HIS A 106 15.48 -7.77 -2.21
CA HIS A 106 14.96 -6.53 -1.68
C HIS A 106 14.52 -5.58 -2.78
N TRP A 107 13.44 -4.84 -2.52
CA TRP A 107 12.93 -3.77 -3.39
C TRP A 107 12.51 -2.59 -2.54
N LYS A 108 12.82 -1.39 -3.00
CA LYS A 108 12.33 -0.16 -2.38
C LYS A 108 10.94 0.16 -2.91
N ALA A 109 10.04 0.49 -2.00
CA ALA A 109 8.70 0.93 -2.32
C ALA A 109 8.34 2.16 -1.47
N MET A 110 7.36 2.93 -1.92
CA MET A 110 6.85 4.09 -1.18
C MET A 110 5.47 3.77 -0.63
N LEU A 111 5.24 4.04 0.65
CA LEU A 111 3.89 4.02 1.19
C LEU A 111 3.07 5.12 0.50
N HIS A 112 1.99 4.72 -0.14
CA HIS A 112 1.19 5.63 -0.96
C HIS A 112 -0.09 6.08 -0.28
N ARG A 113 -0.90 5.15 0.21
CA ARG A 113 -2.17 5.42 0.87
C ARG A 113 -2.56 4.30 1.82
N THR A 114 -3.46 4.60 2.73
CA THR A 114 -4.13 3.60 3.58
C THR A 114 -5.58 3.46 3.13
N GLU A 115 -6.07 2.23 3.03
CA GLU A 115 -7.48 2.00 2.76
C GLU A 115 -8.31 2.45 3.98
N GLY A 116 -9.40 3.19 3.75
CA GLY A 116 -10.17 3.82 4.84
C GLY A 116 -11.06 2.87 5.64
N VAL A 117 -10.99 1.56 5.40
CA VAL A 117 -11.89 0.56 5.99
C VAL A 117 -11.09 -0.65 6.47
N PHE A 118 -11.39 -1.10 7.68
CA PHE A 118 -10.87 -2.37 8.18
C PHE A 118 -11.55 -3.55 7.48
N ASP A 119 -10.78 -4.59 7.22
CA ASP A 119 -11.35 -5.87 6.82
C ASP A 119 -12.12 -6.50 8.00
N ASP A 120 -13.41 -6.78 7.79
CA ASP A 120 -14.34 -7.23 8.83
C ASP A 120 -13.95 -8.59 9.44
N ARG A 121 -13.24 -9.42 8.70
CA ARG A 121 -12.88 -10.79 9.12
C ARG A 121 -11.54 -10.84 9.83
N SER A 122 -10.54 -10.20 9.26
CA SER A 122 -9.17 -10.24 9.75
C SER A 122 -8.84 -9.08 10.70
N ARG A 123 -9.66 -8.02 10.74
CA ARG A 123 -9.44 -6.78 11.51
C ARG A 123 -8.08 -6.14 11.21
N VAL A 124 -7.67 -6.23 9.98
CA VAL A 124 -6.48 -5.53 9.47
C VAL A 124 -6.88 -4.31 8.67
N LEU A 125 -6.05 -3.29 8.72
CA LEU A 125 -6.10 -2.13 7.85
C LEU A 125 -5.08 -2.34 6.73
N TYR A 126 -5.49 -2.17 5.49
CA TYR A 126 -4.56 -2.30 4.38
C TYR A 126 -3.90 -0.96 4.07
N THR A 127 -2.58 -0.96 4.03
CA THR A 127 -1.77 0.12 3.49
C THR A 127 -1.21 -0.31 2.15
N VAL A 128 -1.24 0.59 1.18
CA VAL A 128 -0.77 0.33 -0.18
C VAL A 128 0.59 0.99 -0.37
N ALA A 129 1.57 0.17 -0.68
CA ALA A 129 2.87 0.61 -1.12
C ALA A 129 2.97 0.56 -2.64
N ARG A 130 3.61 1.55 -3.24
CA ARG A 130 3.87 1.63 -4.69
C ARG A 130 5.34 1.40 -4.96
N ILE A 131 5.61 0.55 -5.92
CA ILE A 131 6.94 0.32 -6.47
C ILE A 131 6.95 0.78 -7.94
N GLU A 132 7.95 1.56 -8.30
CA GLU A 132 8.18 1.99 -9.67
C GLU A 132 9.12 1.00 -10.37
N ASP A 133 8.92 0.83 -11.69
CA ASP A 133 9.68 -0.11 -12.52
C ASP A 133 9.83 -1.52 -11.90
N PRO A 134 8.73 -2.18 -11.49
CA PRO A 134 8.81 -3.46 -10.77
C PRO A 134 9.49 -4.56 -11.58
N TYR A 135 9.53 -4.42 -12.90
CA TYR A 135 10.18 -5.38 -13.81
C TYR A 135 11.62 -5.04 -14.14
N ALA A 136 12.18 -3.97 -13.55
CA ALA A 136 13.55 -3.51 -13.78
C ALA A 136 13.87 -3.29 -15.28
N LEU A 137 12.90 -2.79 -16.02
CA LEU A 137 13.07 -2.52 -17.46
C LEU A 137 14.00 -1.34 -17.70
N SER A 138 14.02 -0.38 -16.78
CA SER A 138 14.89 0.80 -16.81
C SER A 138 16.21 0.58 -16.07
N SER A 139 16.36 -0.52 -15.34
CA SER A 139 17.51 -0.81 -14.46
C SER A 139 18.10 -2.20 -14.76
N PRO A 140 18.89 -2.33 -15.83
CA PRO A 140 19.48 -3.61 -16.22
C PRO A 140 20.30 -4.24 -15.07
N GLY A 141 20.00 -5.49 -14.74
CA GLY A 141 20.69 -6.24 -13.67
C GLY A 141 20.03 -6.17 -12.32
N ALA A 142 18.99 -5.34 -12.11
CA ALA A 142 18.16 -5.39 -10.93
C ALA A 142 17.21 -6.61 -10.97
N GLU A 143 16.86 -7.14 -9.81
CA GLU A 143 15.92 -8.26 -9.71
C GLU A 143 14.48 -7.77 -9.95
N PRO A 144 13.72 -8.35 -10.88
CA PRO A 144 12.34 -7.97 -11.12
C PRO A 144 11.40 -8.50 -10.03
N LEU A 145 10.51 -7.66 -9.55
CA LEU A 145 9.38 -8.06 -8.70
C LEU A 145 8.19 -8.45 -9.58
N ARG A 146 7.96 -9.73 -9.73
CA ARG A 146 6.89 -10.24 -10.60
C ARG A 146 5.53 -10.11 -9.95
N LEU A 147 4.52 -9.80 -10.76
CA LEU A 147 3.12 -9.75 -10.30
C LEU A 147 2.71 -11.09 -9.66
N GLY A 148 2.12 -11.04 -8.47
CA GLY A 148 1.72 -12.21 -7.69
C GLY A 148 2.80 -12.75 -6.75
N THR A 149 3.98 -12.13 -6.67
CA THR A 149 4.97 -12.46 -5.64
C THR A 149 4.47 -12.03 -4.26
N PHE A 150 4.56 -12.92 -3.28
CA PHE A 150 4.36 -12.57 -1.88
C PHE A 150 5.63 -11.93 -1.33
N VAL A 151 5.46 -10.79 -0.69
CA VAL A 151 6.58 -10.05 -0.09
C VAL A 151 6.28 -9.73 1.37
N ASN A 152 7.33 -9.62 2.16
CA ASN A 152 7.31 -9.01 3.48
C ASN A 152 7.69 -7.53 3.32
N ALA A 153 7.29 -6.71 4.29
CA ALA A 153 7.62 -5.30 4.31
C ALA A 153 8.16 -4.90 5.68
N ASP A 154 9.28 -4.20 5.68
CA ASP A 154 9.80 -3.52 6.87
C ASP A 154 9.36 -2.06 6.81
N ILE A 155 8.49 -1.69 7.76
CA ILE A 155 7.94 -0.34 7.90
C ILE A 155 8.52 0.24 9.18
N GLU A 156 9.24 1.34 9.06
CA GLU A 156 9.75 2.07 10.21
C GLU A 156 8.58 2.61 11.04
N GLY A 157 8.63 2.36 12.33
CA GLY A 157 7.62 2.84 13.28
C GLY A 157 7.99 4.20 13.84
N ARG A 158 7.10 4.70 14.73
CA ARG A 158 7.36 5.92 15.48
C ARG A 158 8.54 5.75 16.41
N GLU A 159 9.38 6.76 16.49
CA GLU A 159 10.42 6.84 17.49
C GLU A 159 9.79 7.22 18.85
N PHE A 160 10.10 6.44 19.85
CA PHE A 160 9.73 6.74 21.23
C PHE A 160 10.98 7.12 22.02
N SER A 161 10.99 8.33 22.54
CA SER A 161 12.00 8.78 23.49
C SER A 161 11.67 8.27 24.91
N SER A 162 12.70 7.92 25.66
CA SER A 162 12.57 7.56 27.10
C SER A 162 11.79 6.28 27.37
N ILE A 163 12.12 5.20 26.66
CA ILE A 163 11.59 3.86 26.92
C ILE A 163 12.44 3.15 27.96
N VAL A 164 11.80 2.57 28.98
CA VAL A 164 12.43 1.67 29.96
C VAL A 164 12.06 0.24 29.62
N VAL A 165 13.06 -0.61 29.37
CA VAL A 165 12.87 -2.04 29.12
C VAL A 165 13.02 -2.80 30.44
N LEU A 166 12.01 -3.60 30.78
CA LEU A 166 11.97 -4.35 32.03
C LEU A 166 11.51 -5.78 31.78
N PRO A 167 11.89 -6.74 32.63
CA PRO A 167 11.40 -8.10 32.55
C PRO A 167 9.88 -8.17 32.79
N ARG A 168 9.16 -8.91 31.95
CA ARG A 168 7.69 -9.02 32.02
C ARG A 168 7.18 -9.55 33.36
N HIS A 169 7.93 -10.42 34.02
CA HIS A 169 7.49 -11.07 35.25
C HIS A 169 7.29 -10.10 36.41
N ILE A 170 7.88 -8.91 36.38
CA ILE A 170 7.73 -7.89 37.42
C ILE A 170 6.44 -7.05 37.26
N LEU A 171 5.80 -7.13 36.10
CA LEU A 171 4.55 -6.41 35.82
C LEU A 171 3.40 -7.08 36.58
N ARG A 172 2.71 -6.29 37.40
CA ARG A 172 1.59 -6.72 38.19
C ARG A 172 0.25 -6.33 37.56
N ALA A 173 -0.83 -6.88 38.14
CA ALA A 173 -2.17 -6.56 37.66
C ALA A 173 -2.43 -5.04 37.64
N GLY A 174 -3.11 -4.57 36.60
CA GLY A 174 -3.39 -3.15 36.41
C GLY A 174 -2.20 -2.32 35.91
N ASN A 175 -1.23 -2.95 35.23
CA ASN A 175 -0.03 -2.28 34.71
C ASN A 175 0.75 -1.51 35.79
N SER A 176 1.04 -2.18 36.90
CA SER A 176 1.77 -1.59 38.00
C SER A 176 3.09 -2.32 38.31
N LEU A 177 4.02 -1.59 38.87
CA LEU A 177 5.33 -2.07 39.30
C LEU A 177 5.58 -1.69 40.77
N TRP A 178 6.44 -2.44 41.45
CA TRP A 178 6.99 -2.04 42.71
C TRP A 178 8.25 -1.22 42.51
N ILE A 179 8.26 0.01 43.03
CA ILE A 179 9.44 0.88 43.08
C ILE A 179 9.89 1.01 44.56
N VAL A 180 11.18 1.26 44.73
CA VAL A 180 11.75 1.56 46.06
C VAL A 180 11.89 3.07 46.15
N ASP A 181 11.26 3.69 47.13
CA ASP A 181 11.40 5.13 47.36
C ASP A 181 12.70 5.48 48.15
N ASP A 182 12.97 6.77 48.27
CA ASP A 182 14.15 7.28 49.02
C ASP A 182 14.23 6.83 50.47
N SER A 183 13.16 6.35 51.02
CA SER A 183 13.05 5.79 52.39
C SER A 183 13.21 4.27 52.43
N ASN A 184 13.63 3.63 51.31
CA ASN A 184 13.70 2.18 51.14
C ASN A 184 12.35 1.45 51.34
N ILE A 185 11.23 2.10 51.03
CA ILE A 185 9.90 1.53 51.13
C ILE A 185 9.39 1.18 49.75
N LEU A 186 8.83 -0.03 49.60
CA LEU A 186 8.17 -0.47 48.39
C LEU A 186 6.86 0.29 48.16
N ARG A 187 6.72 0.90 47.00
CA ARG A 187 5.50 1.58 46.58
C ARG A 187 5.00 1.03 45.26
N ASN A 188 3.69 0.89 45.20
CA ASN A 188 3.03 0.52 43.94
C ASN A 188 3.00 1.76 43.02
N ARG A 189 3.53 1.63 41.82
CA ARG A 189 3.55 2.67 40.78
C ARG A 189 2.84 2.17 39.53
N GLN A 190 1.84 2.92 39.07
CA GLN A 190 1.18 2.63 37.83
C GLN A 190 2.04 3.15 36.66
N VAL A 191 2.19 2.31 35.64
CA VAL A 191 3.02 2.59 34.49
C VAL A 191 2.24 2.41 33.19
N SER A 192 2.66 3.12 32.16
CA SER A 192 2.12 2.95 30.81
C SER A 192 3.00 1.96 30.05
N VAL A 193 2.48 0.76 29.83
CA VAL A 193 3.17 -0.25 29.03
C VAL A 193 2.85 0.02 27.56
N LEU A 194 3.87 0.32 26.77
CA LEU A 194 3.76 0.54 25.34
C LEU A 194 3.52 -0.78 24.61
N ARG A 195 4.38 -1.77 24.86
CA ARG A 195 4.23 -3.12 24.29
C ARG A 195 4.88 -4.16 25.20
N THR A 196 4.51 -5.41 24.93
CA THR A 196 5.18 -6.58 25.51
C THR A 196 5.77 -7.39 24.36
N ASP A 197 7.02 -7.80 24.47
CA ASP A 197 7.71 -8.60 23.47
C ASP A 197 8.49 -9.72 24.15
N GLY A 198 8.03 -10.96 23.97
CA GLY A 198 8.59 -12.11 24.68
C GLY A 198 8.55 -11.94 26.20
N ASP A 199 9.71 -11.98 26.83
CA ASP A 199 9.90 -11.86 28.27
C ASP A 199 10.14 -10.40 28.74
N GLU A 200 9.99 -9.41 27.87
CA GLU A 200 10.24 -8.00 28.13
C GLU A 200 8.97 -7.16 27.98
N ILE A 201 8.90 -6.09 28.76
CA ILE A 201 7.92 -5.01 28.63
C ILE A 201 8.63 -3.70 28.36
N PHE A 202 8.03 -2.90 27.50
CA PHE A 202 8.50 -1.57 27.13
C PHE A 202 7.58 -0.54 27.79
N VAL A 203 8.11 0.17 28.77
CA VAL A 203 7.37 1.18 29.56
C VAL A 203 7.67 2.55 28.98
N SER A 204 6.63 3.28 28.60
CA SER A 204 6.73 4.62 28.01
C SER A 204 6.51 5.77 28.97
N ALA A 205 5.87 5.50 30.12
CA ALA A 205 5.64 6.53 31.14
C ALA A 205 5.39 5.90 32.52
N GLY A 206 5.58 6.70 33.57
CA GLY A 206 5.34 6.31 34.96
C GLY A 206 6.61 5.98 35.74
N LEU A 207 7.77 5.95 35.09
CA LEU A 207 9.09 5.81 35.74
C LEU A 207 9.94 7.03 35.44
N ALA A 208 10.77 7.43 36.38
CA ALA A 208 11.78 8.46 36.22
C ALA A 208 13.18 7.82 36.16
N GLU A 209 14.12 8.54 35.56
CA GLU A 209 15.50 8.11 35.50
C GLU A 209 16.11 8.03 36.90
N GLY A 210 16.76 6.91 37.19
CA GLY A 210 17.38 6.66 38.52
C GLY A 210 16.44 6.01 39.54
N GLU A 211 15.15 5.84 39.28
CA GLU A 211 14.25 5.09 40.18
C GLU A 211 14.64 3.61 40.25
N GLN A 212 14.58 3.04 41.43
CA GLN A 212 14.85 1.63 41.68
C GLN A 212 13.57 0.81 41.54
N VAL A 213 13.55 -0.15 40.63
CA VAL A 213 12.43 -1.07 40.44
C VAL A 213 12.75 -2.42 41.02
N SER A 214 11.81 -2.97 41.81
CA SER A 214 11.93 -4.32 42.35
C SER A 214 11.77 -5.38 41.27
N LEU A 215 12.73 -6.27 41.17
CA LEU A 215 12.69 -7.40 40.21
C LEU A 215 12.04 -8.66 40.81
N THR A 216 11.47 -8.60 41.98
CA THR A 216 10.81 -9.73 42.71
C THR A 216 9.34 -9.50 42.88
#